data_87f87b614363644541ade41e467656b0
#
_entry.id   87f87b614363644541ade41e467656b0
#
_cell.length_a   1.000
_cell.length_b   1.000
_cell.length_c   1.000
_cell.angle_alpha   90.00
_cell.angle_beta   90.00
_cell.angle_gamma   90.00
#
_symmetry.space_group_name_H-M   'P 1'
#
loop_
_entity.id
_entity.type
_entity.pdbx_description
1 polymer ?
#
loop_
_entity_poly.entity_id
_entity_poly.type
_entity_poly.pdbx_seq_one_letter_code
_entity_poly.pdbx_strand_id
1 'polypeptide(L)'
;LASALGHQACVMGYRVRYYNMSKLFSMLKMSKADNSYLKEMARIEKQDVLILDDFGLHPFDSSTCISLLEIIEDRHGKASTIIASQVPVNKWYELLGEQTLADAILDRIIHTSNRIELQGDSMRKPKQQK
;
A
#
# COMPACT_ATOMS: atom_id res chain seq x y z
N LEU A 1 -6.16 12.08 3.59
CA LEU A 1 -4.78 12.57 3.42
C LEU A 1 -4.09 11.98 2.20
N ALA A 2 -4.19 10.65 2.02
CA ALA A 2 -3.54 10.03 0.88
C ALA A 2 -4.09 10.52 -0.44
N SER A 3 -5.41 10.66 -0.54
CA SER A 3 -6.03 11.17 -1.76
C SER A 3 -5.61 12.61 -2.05
N ALA A 4 -5.50 13.42 -1.01
CA ALA A 4 -5.08 14.80 -1.17
C ALA A 4 -3.64 14.89 -1.67
N LEU A 5 -2.76 14.05 -1.13
CA LEU A 5 -1.37 14.02 -1.57
C LEU A 5 -1.27 13.54 -3.02
N GLY A 6 -2.06 12.54 -3.39
CA GLY A 6 -2.08 12.05 -4.76
C GLY A 6 -2.57 13.10 -5.73
N HIS A 7 -3.62 13.82 -5.35
CA HIS A 7 -4.13 14.90 -6.19
C HIS A 7 -3.07 15.98 -6.41
N GLN A 8 -2.39 16.37 -5.34
CA GLN A 8 -1.35 17.39 -5.44
C GLN A 8 -0.21 16.93 -6.35
N ALA A 9 0.18 15.65 -6.25
CA ALA A 9 1.22 15.11 -7.10
C ALA A 9 0.80 15.14 -8.57
N CYS A 10 -0.46 14.82 -8.86
CA CYS A 10 -0.98 14.92 -10.23
C CYS A 10 -0.91 16.34 -10.76
N VAL A 11 -1.30 17.29 -9.93
CA VAL A 11 -1.25 18.71 -10.32
C VAL A 11 0.18 19.12 -10.65
N MET A 12 1.16 18.54 -9.97
CA MET A 12 2.57 18.83 -10.19
C MET A 12 3.17 18.05 -11.36
N GLY A 13 2.37 17.26 -12.07
CA GLY A 13 2.82 16.57 -13.27
C GLY A 13 3.33 15.15 -13.04
N TYR A 14 3.18 14.59 -11.87
CA TYR A 14 3.62 13.24 -11.60
C TYR A 14 2.57 12.22 -12.02
N ARG A 15 3.03 11.02 -12.36
CA ARG A 15 2.13 9.90 -12.65
C ARG A 15 1.73 9.28 -11.32
N VAL A 16 0.43 9.29 -11.03
CA VAL A 16 -0.11 8.82 -9.76
C VAL A 16 -1.11 7.71 -10.02
N ARG A 17 -1.03 6.65 -9.23
CA ARG A 17 -1.99 5.57 -9.31
C ARG A 17 -2.49 5.24 -7.90
N TYR A 18 -3.79 5.16 -7.79
CA TYR A 18 -4.47 4.84 -6.54
C TYR A 18 -5.07 3.45 -6.65
N TYR A 19 -4.80 2.61 -5.66
CA TYR A 19 -5.37 1.27 -5.58
C TYR A 19 -5.94 1.03 -4.19
N ASN A 20 -7.11 0.41 -4.14
CA ASN A 20 -7.58 -0.27 -2.95
C ASN A 20 -6.82 -1.59 -2.88
N MET A 21 -6.26 -1.92 -1.72
CA MET A 21 -5.41 -3.10 -1.57
C MET A 21 -6.10 -4.40 -1.99
N SER A 22 -7.33 -4.60 -1.51
CA SER A 22 -8.04 -5.84 -1.83
C SER A 22 -8.27 -5.99 -3.31
N LYS A 23 -8.67 -4.90 -3.98
CA LYS A 23 -8.91 -4.94 -5.41
C LYS A 23 -7.64 -5.14 -6.20
N LEU A 24 -6.56 -4.50 -5.77
CA LEU A 24 -5.27 -4.65 -6.44
C LEU A 24 -4.82 -6.10 -6.43
N PHE A 25 -4.84 -6.73 -5.26
CA PHE A 25 -4.31 -8.08 -5.15
C PHE A 25 -5.24 -9.14 -5.76
N SER A 26 -6.54 -8.87 -5.81
CA SER A 26 -7.44 -9.72 -6.61
C SER A 26 -7.10 -9.63 -8.08
N MET A 27 -6.85 -8.43 -8.58
CA MET A 27 -6.48 -8.22 -9.97
C MET A 27 -5.15 -8.90 -10.28
N LEU A 28 -4.17 -8.81 -9.38
CA LEU A 28 -2.89 -9.45 -9.59
C LEU A 28 -2.99 -10.97 -9.61
N LYS A 29 -3.85 -11.55 -8.76
CA LYS A 29 -4.06 -12.99 -8.80
C LYS A 29 -4.66 -13.43 -10.12
N MET A 30 -5.64 -12.68 -10.64
CA MET A 30 -6.22 -12.98 -11.93
C MET A 30 -5.21 -12.84 -13.06
N SER A 31 -4.31 -11.86 -12.95
CA SER A 31 -3.31 -11.62 -13.98
C SER A 31 -2.29 -12.75 -14.05
N LYS A 32 -2.06 -13.47 -12.96
CA LYS A 32 -1.21 -14.66 -13.01
C LYS A 32 -1.84 -15.76 -13.84
N ALA A 33 -3.16 -15.88 -13.78
CA ALA A 33 -3.86 -16.91 -14.53
C ALA A 33 -3.90 -16.62 -16.03
N ASP A 34 -3.94 -15.34 -16.42
CA ASP A 34 -4.04 -14.97 -17.83
C ASP A 34 -2.72 -14.46 -18.42
N ASN A 35 -1.62 -14.67 -17.69
CA ASN A 35 -0.25 -14.33 -18.15
C ASN A 35 0.02 -12.84 -18.31
N SER A 36 -0.75 -11.99 -17.66
CA SER A 36 -0.52 -10.55 -17.71
C SER A 36 0.15 -10.01 -16.45
N TYR A 37 0.60 -10.89 -15.56
CA TYR A 37 1.15 -10.47 -14.26
C TYR A 37 2.36 -9.55 -14.42
N LEU A 38 3.31 -9.91 -15.25
CA LEU A 38 4.52 -9.10 -15.41
C LEU A 38 4.19 -7.72 -16.00
N LYS A 39 3.22 -7.68 -16.89
CA LYS A 39 2.80 -6.42 -17.49
C LYS A 39 2.15 -5.51 -16.44
N GLU A 40 1.30 -6.08 -15.58
CA GLU A 40 0.67 -5.31 -14.52
C GLU A 40 1.69 -4.83 -13.49
N MET A 41 2.64 -5.68 -13.13
CA MET A 41 3.69 -5.29 -12.20
C MET A 41 4.56 -4.17 -12.77
N ALA A 42 4.87 -4.23 -14.06
CA ALA A 42 5.64 -3.18 -14.72
C ALA A 42 4.87 -1.85 -14.72
N ARG A 43 3.55 -1.91 -14.91
CA ARG A 43 2.72 -0.72 -14.88
C ARG A 43 2.74 -0.06 -13.51
N ILE A 44 2.68 -0.88 -12.45
CA ILE A 44 2.73 -0.38 -11.08
C ILE A 44 4.09 0.24 -10.79
N GLU A 45 5.15 -0.41 -11.25
CA GLU A 45 6.51 0.08 -11.01
C GLU A 45 6.75 1.46 -11.63
N LYS A 46 6.12 1.73 -12.76
CA LYS A 46 6.34 2.96 -13.51
C LYS A 46 5.69 4.20 -12.90
N GLN A 47 4.82 4.05 -11.94
CA GLN A 47 4.15 5.18 -11.34
C GLN A 47 5.11 5.99 -10.49
N ASP A 48 5.03 7.30 -10.59
CA ASP A 48 5.85 8.17 -9.73
C ASP A 48 5.38 8.12 -8.29
N VAL A 49 4.05 8.06 -8.11
CA VAL A 49 3.45 7.94 -6.78
C VAL A 49 2.42 6.81 -6.83
N LEU A 50 2.60 5.84 -5.96
CA LEU A 50 1.66 4.72 -5.82
C LEU A 50 0.97 4.85 -4.47
N ILE A 51 -0.36 4.83 -4.47
CA ILE A 51 -1.13 4.90 -3.24
C ILE A 51 -1.84 3.57 -3.04
N LEU A 52 -1.54 2.91 -1.92
CA LEU A 52 -2.18 1.67 -1.52
C LEU A 52 -3.06 1.97 -0.32
N ASP A 53 -4.36 1.93 -0.53
CA ASP A 53 -5.33 2.29 0.49
C ASP A 53 -5.97 1.06 1.10
N ASP A 54 -6.47 1.22 2.32
CA ASP A 54 -7.14 0.16 3.09
C ASP A 54 -6.21 -1.03 3.35
N PHE A 55 -4.95 -0.72 3.66
CA PHE A 55 -3.98 -1.73 4.03
C PHE A 55 -4.42 -2.42 5.33
N GLY A 56 -4.48 -3.75 5.28
CA GLY A 56 -4.78 -4.51 6.47
C GLY A 56 -6.25 -4.69 6.76
N LEU A 57 -7.13 -4.34 5.83
CA LEU A 57 -8.56 -4.55 6.02
C LEU A 57 -8.89 -6.02 6.17
N HIS A 58 -8.13 -6.87 5.50
CA HIS A 58 -8.24 -8.32 5.59
C HIS A 58 -6.85 -8.92 5.78
N PRO A 59 -6.74 -10.08 6.43
CA PRO A 59 -5.45 -10.75 6.52
C PRO A 59 -4.93 -11.11 5.14
N PHE A 60 -3.60 -11.13 5.01
CA PHE A 60 -2.96 -11.41 3.74
C PHE A 60 -2.59 -12.89 3.64
N ASP A 61 -2.79 -13.47 2.47
CA ASP A 61 -2.24 -14.80 2.22
C ASP A 61 -0.81 -14.66 1.69
N SER A 62 -0.12 -15.81 1.54
CA SER A 62 1.27 -15.79 1.12
C SER A 62 1.47 -15.18 -0.26
N SER A 63 0.55 -15.46 -1.17
CA SER A 63 0.62 -14.92 -2.53
C SER A 63 0.57 -13.39 -2.52
N THR A 64 -0.32 -12.84 -1.72
CA THR A 64 -0.45 -11.39 -1.58
C THR A 64 0.81 -10.78 -0.98
N CYS A 65 1.37 -11.42 0.04
CA CYS A 65 2.59 -10.93 0.67
C CYS A 65 3.76 -10.93 -0.31
N ILE A 66 3.88 -11.96 -1.12
CA ILE A 66 4.94 -12.02 -2.11
C ILE A 66 4.81 -10.90 -3.14
N SER A 67 3.60 -10.70 -3.65
CA SER A 67 3.36 -9.62 -4.60
C SER A 67 3.61 -8.25 -3.99
N LEU A 68 3.19 -8.05 -2.74
CA LEU A 68 3.43 -6.80 -2.04
C LEU A 68 4.93 -6.53 -1.88
N LEU A 69 5.68 -7.55 -1.48
CA LEU A 69 7.13 -7.42 -1.32
C LEU A 69 7.79 -7.06 -2.66
N GLU A 70 7.37 -7.70 -3.73
CA GLU A 70 7.91 -7.38 -5.06
C GLU A 70 7.65 -5.93 -5.44
N ILE A 71 6.44 -5.44 -5.19
CA ILE A 71 6.10 -4.05 -5.47
C ILE A 71 6.99 -3.09 -4.67
N ILE A 72 7.14 -3.38 -3.39
CA ILE A 72 7.94 -2.53 -2.51
C ILE A 72 9.40 -2.52 -2.96
N GLU A 73 9.94 -3.67 -3.30
CA GLU A 73 11.34 -3.76 -3.71
C GLU A 73 11.59 -3.12 -5.07
N ASP A 74 10.67 -3.31 -6.00
CA ASP A 74 10.81 -2.70 -7.33
C ASP A 74 10.83 -1.19 -7.26
N ARG A 75 10.14 -0.62 -6.28
CA ARG A 75 10.02 0.83 -6.15
C ARG A 75 10.99 1.43 -5.14
N HIS A 76 11.69 0.61 -4.39
CA HIS A 76 12.60 1.09 -3.35
C HIS A 76 13.70 1.97 -3.92
N GLY A 77 13.82 3.18 -3.37
CA GLY A 77 14.84 4.12 -3.83
C GLY A 77 14.58 4.77 -5.17
N LYS A 78 13.45 4.47 -5.81
CA LYS A 78 13.16 4.97 -7.16
C LYS A 78 11.92 5.86 -7.20
N ALA A 79 10.89 5.50 -6.45
CA ALA A 79 9.60 6.19 -6.55
C ALA A 79 8.89 6.13 -5.20
N SER A 80 7.89 6.98 -5.05
CA SER A 80 7.18 7.12 -3.78
C SER A 80 6.02 6.16 -3.68
N THR A 81 5.85 5.56 -2.50
CA THR A 81 4.71 4.70 -2.22
C THR A 81 4.06 5.18 -0.93
N ILE A 82 2.76 5.42 -0.99
CA ILE A 82 1.98 5.85 0.16
C ILE A 82 1.08 4.69 0.57
N ILE A 83 1.18 4.29 1.82
CA ILE A 83 0.32 3.23 2.34
C ILE A 83 -0.59 3.84 3.40
N ALA A 84 -1.89 3.72 3.16
CA ALA A 84 -2.90 4.23 4.10
C ALA A 84 -3.61 3.05 4.75
N SER A 85 -3.78 3.13 6.06
CA SER A 85 -4.37 2.04 6.82
C SER A 85 -5.10 2.58 8.04
N GLN A 86 -6.20 1.94 8.39
CA GLN A 86 -6.88 2.20 9.66
C GLN A 86 -6.35 1.30 10.76
N VAL A 87 -5.50 0.34 10.41
CA VAL A 87 -4.93 -0.60 11.38
C VAL A 87 -3.59 -0.05 11.84
N PRO A 88 -3.35 0.04 13.16
CA PRO A 88 -2.06 0.51 13.66
C PRO A 88 -0.90 -0.35 13.16
N VAL A 89 0.24 0.28 12.94
CA VAL A 89 1.41 -0.40 12.40
C VAL A 89 1.81 -1.59 13.27
N ASN A 90 1.63 -1.49 14.58
CA ASN A 90 2.02 -2.57 15.48
C ASN A 90 1.16 -3.83 15.32
N LYS A 91 0.08 -3.75 14.53
CA LYS A 91 -0.76 -4.92 14.22
C LYS A 91 -0.45 -5.51 12.85
N TRP A 92 0.36 -4.83 12.06
CA TRP A 92 0.61 -5.26 10.68
C TRP A 92 1.34 -6.59 10.61
N TYR A 93 2.19 -6.87 11.59
CA TYR A 93 2.94 -8.12 11.62
C TYR A 93 2.00 -9.33 11.62
N GLU A 94 0.97 -9.25 12.45
CA GLU A 94 -0.02 -10.33 12.54
C GLU A 94 -0.81 -10.48 11.24
N LEU A 95 -1.14 -9.36 10.61
CA LEU A 95 -1.90 -9.39 9.37
C LEU A 95 -1.12 -10.01 8.23
N LEU A 96 0.18 -9.82 8.20
CA LEU A 96 1.02 -10.37 7.16
C LEU A 96 1.24 -11.87 7.32
N GLY A 97 1.14 -12.38 8.53
CA GLY A 97 1.05 -13.80 8.81
C GLY A 97 2.38 -14.55 8.83
N GLU A 98 2.97 -14.79 7.68
CA GLU A 98 4.20 -15.58 7.60
C GLU A 98 5.38 -14.73 8.07
N GLN A 99 6.16 -15.25 9.01
CA GLN A 99 7.15 -14.46 9.72
C GLN A 99 8.24 -13.88 8.81
N THR A 100 8.79 -14.68 7.94
CA THR A 100 9.89 -14.24 7.07
C THR A 100 9.43 -13.13 6.13
N LEU A 101 8.25 -13.31 5.52
CA LEU A 101 7.71 -12.31 4.61
C LEU A 101 7.31 -11.05 5.37
N ALA A 102 6.73 -11.20 6.56
CA ALA A 102 6.35 -10.07 7.38
C ALA A 102 7.56 -9.24 7.77
N ASP A 103 8.63 -9.90 8.20
CA ASP A 103 9.86 -9.22 8.56
C ASP A 103 10.43 -8.44 7.37
N ALA A 104 10.46 -9.05 6.20
CA ALA A 104 11.01 -8.40 5.01
C ALA A 104 10.18 -7.18 4.60
N ILE A 105 8.86 -7.32 4.61
CA ILE A 105 7.96 -6.25 4.21
C ILE A 105 8.04 -5.09 5.20
N LEU A 106 7.96 -5.38 6.50
CA LEU A 106 7.96 -4.34 7.50
C LEU A 106 9.30 -3.64 7.59
N ASP A 107 10.39 -4.36 7.39
CA ASP A 107 11.71 -3.74 7.37
C ASP A 107 11.78 -2.67 6.28
N ARG A 108 11.31 -3.00 5.08
CA ARG A 108 11.32 -2.04 3.99
C ARG A 108 10.39 -0.84 4.24
N ILE A 109 9.19 -1.12 4.73
CA ILE A 109 8.19 -0.07 4.92
C ILE A 109 8.60 0.86 6.06
N ILE A 110 8.99 0.30 7.19
CA ILE A 110 9.21 1.10 8.40
C ILE A 110 10.52 1.87 8.34
N HIS A 111 11.58 1.22 7.88
CA HIS A 111 12.92 1.84 7.92
C HIS A 111 13.12 2.95 6.93
N THR A 112 12.33 3.00 5.85
CA THR A 112 12.53 3.99 4.80
C THR A 112 11.38 4.96 4.66
N SER A 113 10.39 4.90 5.53
CA SER A 113 9.19 5.72 5.38
C SER A 113 9.12 6.84 6.40
N ASN A 114 8.38 7.87 6.04
CA ASN A 114 7.93 8.90 6.96
C ASN A 114 6.54 8.51 7.41
N ARG A 115 6.39 8.26 8.70
CA ARG A 115 5.12 7.77 9.23
C ARG A 115 4.31 8.92 9.83
N ILE A 116 3.07 9.03 9.40
CA ILE A 116 2.14 10.01 9.92
C ILE A 116 0.98 9.27 10.55
N GLU A 117 0.74 9.49 11.83
CA GLU A 117 -0.39 8.91 12.52
C GLU A 117 -1.38 10.01 12.87
N LEU A 118 -2.60 9.85 12.37
CA LEU A 118 -3.69 10.76 12.71
C LEU A 118 -4.47 10.14 13.85
N GLN A 119 -4.46 10.78 14.98
CA GLN A 119 -5.13 10.28 16.16
C GLN A 119 -6.38 11.07 16.45
N GLY A 120 -7.26 10.45 17.20
CA GLY A 120 -8.50 11.06 17.56
C GLY A 120 -9.54 10.89 16.47
N ASP A 121 -10.55 11.69 16.49
CA ASP A 121 -11.65 11.60 15.56
C ASP A 121 -11.25 12.11 14.19
N SER A 122 -11.74 11.43 13.17
CA SER A 122 -11.55 11.95 11.83
C SER A 122 -12.45 13.17 11.64
N MET A 123 -12.11 13.96 10.64
CA MET A 123 -12.91 15.13 10.32
C MET A 123 -14.31 14.79 9.90
N ARG A 124 -14.56 13.56 9.49
CA ARG A 124 -15.88 13.14 9.03
C ARG A 124 -16.75 12.62 10.13
N LYS A 125 -16.20 12.36 11.31
CA LYS A 125 -17.01 11.89 12.42
C LYS A 125 -17.70 13.04 13.10
N PRO A 126 -18.94 12.85 13.54
CA PRO A 126 -19.57 13.88 14.37
C PRO A 126 -18.76 14.04 15.64
N LYS A 127 -18.81 15.21 16.22
CA LYS A 127 -18.17 15.44 17.52
C LYS A 127 -18.82 14.58 18.55
N GLN A 128 -18.02 13.94 19.30
CA GLN A 128 -18.53 13.08 20.34
C GLN A 128 -18.36 13.70 21.63
N GLN A 129 -18.45 13.95 21.64
CA GLN A 129 -17.97 14.35 22.32
C GLN A 129 -18.08 14.88 23.23
N LYS A 130 -18.03 14.99 23.19
CA LYS A 130 -17.92 15.35 23.82
C LYS A 130 -18.28 15.35 24.27
#